data_dd665afdfc17d5dcdc06fd8201457e0e
#
_entry.id   dd665afdfc17d5dcdc06fd8201457e0e
#
_cell.length_a   1.000
_cell.length_b   1.000
_cell.length_c   1.000
_cell.angle_alpha   90.00
_cell.angle_beta   90.00
_cell.angle_gamma   90.00
#
_symmetry.space_group_name_H-M   'P 1'
#
loop_
_entity.id
_entity.type
_entity.pdbx_description
1 polymer ?
#
loop_
_entity_poly.entity_id
_entity_poly.type
_entity_poly.pdbx_seq_one_letter_code
_entity_poly.pdbx_strand_id
1 'polypeptide(L)'
;MCILLLSTSHPKYPLILLSNRDEYLNRPTARADFWPAPNDDVLGPRDLAREQHGSWIGITRTGRLAVLLNYRETKPDDTISLLSRGILVKHFLTSRCTSTQQWIENAIENAGPGGLSSVGGFSMVCGILRRNHENRRKSYCDESTDYRQKEIPAEVGNERLETFAILTNRSTSLVDGTSWIFSPSHLVNPTIKHEDTEGIKTRIRAHTYGISNSLYTDPWPKVHKGCDLLASAITNDILAQASEVDTDSFIESLFKILLLDDMPSKILSSPDPNEIFDSLRHTIFVPVFQATNDLLRDTESVSNPDSENTCVTSKSTLTDVDGRPIKSAFSEPPTKPYTFIKGKYYGTRTQTVVLVSNEGHVQYIERTLHERDDIEHKMETSKTRKFTFDIEGWD
;
A
#
# COMPACT_ATOMS: atom_id res chain seq x y z
N MET A 1 -12.77 6.70 1.68
CA MET A 1 -11.83 6.08 2.63
C MET A 1 -11.16 4.89 2.00
N CYS A 2 -9.85 5.02 1.79
CA CYS A 2 -9.03 4.14 0.96
C CYS A 2 -9.06 2.67 1.38
N ILE A 3 -8.70 1.79 0.48
CA ILE A 3 -8.47 0.36 0.75
C ILE A 3 -7.26 -0.13 -0.02
N LEU A 4 -6.53 -1.05 0.58
CA LEU A 4 -5.49 -1.87 -0.01
C LEU A 4 -5.88 -3.33 0.19
N LEU A 5 -5.84 -4.11 -0.87
CA LEU A 5 -5.94 -5.57 -0.85
C LEU A 5 -4.71 -6.15 -1.53
N LEU A 6 -4.20 -7.25 -1.01
CA LEU A 6 -2.96 -7.84 -1.45
C LEU A 6 -3.02 -9.36 -1.33
N SER A 7 -2.56 -10.10 -2.33
CA SER A 7 -2.44 -11.55 -2.28
C SER A 7 -1.10 -12.02 -2.84
N THR A 8 -0.56 -13.08 -2.24
CA THR A 8 0.69 -13.73 -2.64
C THR A 8 0.49 -15.19 -3.05
N SER A 9 -0.76 -15.58 -3.31
CA SER A 9 -1.13 -17.00 -3.49
C SER A 9 -1.48 -17.38 -4.92
N HIS A 10 -1.24 -16.50 -5.89
CA HIS A 10 -1.50 -16.84 -7.29
C HIS A 10 -0.29 -17.55 -7.92
N PRO A 11 -0.45 -18.67 -8.66
CA PRO A 11 0.67 -19.46 -9.19
C PRO A 11 1.52 -18.72 -10.22
N LYS A 12 0.96 -17.76 -10.97
CA LYS A 12 1.67 -16.94 -11.96
C LYS A 12 2.12 -15.59 -11.42
N TYR A 13 1.46 -15.09 -10.36
CA TYR A 13 1.66 -13.74 -9.81
C TYR A 13 1.98 -13.84 -8.32
N PRO A 14 3.26 -13.89 -7.93
CA PRO A 14 3.67 -13.86 -6.52
C PRO A 14 3.21 -12.60 -5.79
N LEU A 15 2.78 -11.56 -6.53
CA LEU A 15 2.15 -10.39 -5.95
C LEU A 15 0.99 -9.91 -6.82
N ILE A 16 -0.19 -9.80 -6.20
CA ILE A 16 -1.37 -9.11 -6.72
C ILE A 16 -1.75 -8.04 -5.71
N LEU A 17 -1.84 -6.77 -6.14
CA LEU A 17 -2.19 -5.65 -5.29
C LEU A 17 -3.31 -4.82 -5.93
N LEU A 18 -4.33 -4.50 -5.13
CA LEU A 18 -5.45 -3.66 -5.51
C LEU A 18 -5.58 -2.50 -4.52
N SER A 19 -5.81 -1.28 -5.01
CA SER A 19 -6.00 -0.12 -4.14
C SER A 19 -7.01 0.87 -4.71
N ASN A 20 -7.91 1.37 -3.84
CA ASN A 20 -8.70 2.57 -4.08
C ASN A 20 -8.14 3.74 -3.27
N ARG A 21 -7.99 4.88 -3.92
CA ARG A 21 -7.76 6.16 -3.26
C ARG A 21 -9.04 6.98 -3.25
N ASP A 22 -9.57 7.19 -2.07
CA ASP A 22 -10.71 8.07 -1.83
C ASP A 22 -10.21 9.41 -1.32
N GLU A 23 -10.59 10.48 -1.99
CA GLU A 23 -10.05 11.81 -1.73
C GLU A 23 -11.01 12.90 -2.23
N TYR A 24 -10.79 14.12 -1.80
CA TYR A 24 -11.41 15.29 -2.42
C TYR A 24 -11.06 15.39 -3.91
N LEU A 25 -12.05 15.60 -4.76
CA LEU A 25 -11.84 15.59 -6.21
C LEU A 25 -10.95 16.72 -6.69
N ASN A 26 -10.96 17.87 -5.99
CA ASN A 26 -10.13 19.03 -6.33
C ASN A 26 -8.68 18.96 -5.81
N ARG A 27 -8.30 17.91 -5.03
CA ARG A 27 -6.94 17.83 -4.50
C ARG A 27 -5.91 17.72 -5.63
N PRO A 28 -4.96 18.68 -5.75
CA PRO A 28 -3.95 18.63 -6.79
C PRO A 28 -3.13 17.35 -6.72
N THR A 29 -3.12 16.60 -7.82
CA THR A 29 -2.50 15.26 -7.89
C THR A 29 -1.93 15.06 -9.28
N ALA A 30 -0.66 14.60 -9.39
CA ALA A 30 -0.13 14.03 -10.60
C ALA A 30 -0.53 12.56 -10.69
N ARG A 31 -1.00 12.12 -11.87
CA ARG A 31 -1.30 10.72 -12.16
C ARG A 31 -0.03 9.87 -12.08
N ALA A 32 -0.20 8.56 -11.96
CA ALA A 32 0.94 7.66 -12.01
C ALA A 32 1.76 7.87 -13.27
N ASP A 33 3.06 8.04 -13.07
CA ASP A 33 4.09 8.12 -14.10
C ASP A 33 5.45 7.81 -13.47
N PHE A 34 6.47 7.57 -14.30
CA PHE A 34 7.85 7.61 -13.80
C PHE A 34 8.17 9.02 -13.33
N TRP A 35 8.79 9.11 -12.15
CA TRP A 35 9.11 10.43 -11.58
C TRP A 35 10.25 11.09 -12.36
N PRO A 36 10.38 12.42 -12.30
CA PRO A 36 11.53 13.08 -12.92
C PRO A 36 12.83 12.75 -12.20
N ALA A 37 13.94 12.80 -12.95
CA ALA A 37 15.27 12.64 -12.37
C ALA A 37 15.46 13.51 -11.11
N PRO A 38 16.19 13.04 -10.10
CA PRO A 38 17.01 11.83 -10.07
C PRO A 38 16.28 10.56 -9.64
N ASN A 39 14.95 10.53 -9.61
CA ASN A 39 14.14 9.41 -9.12
C ASN A 39 13.33 8.78 -10.25
N ASP A 40 13.90 8.70 -11.44
CA ASP A 40 13.26 8.23 -12.66
C ASP A 40 13.08 6.70 -12.74
N ASP A 41 13.55 5.99 -11.72
CA ASP A 41 13.24 4.58 -11.45
C ASP A 41 11.92 4.38 -10.71
N VAL A 42 11.35 5.43 -10.09
CA VAL A 42 10.11 5.37 -9.31
C VAL A 42 8.90 5.58 -10.19
N LEU A 43 7.99 4.61 -10.22
CA LEU A 43 6.66 4.71 -10.82
C LEU A 43 5.60 4.92 -9.74
N GLY A 44 4.78 5.95 -9.87
CA GLY A 44 3.64 6.21 -8.99
C GLY A 44 3.09 7.62 -9.11
N PRO A 45 1.85 7.85 -8.61
CA PRO A 45 1.27 9.19 -8.55
C PRO A 45 1.97 10.05 -7.52
N ARG A 46 1.76 11.38 -7.58
CA ARG A 46 2.29 12.33 -6.58
C ARG A 46 1.20 13.26 -6.07
N ASP A 47 1.22 13.51 -4.77
CA ASP A 47 0.40 14.54 -4.14
C ASP A 47 1.04 15.92 -4.39
N LEU A 48 0.38 16.76 -5.17
CA LEU A 48 0.86 18.11 -5.49
C LEU A 48 0.30 19.17 -4.54
N ALA A 49 -0.57 18.77 -3.61
CA ALA A 49 -1.15 19.70 -2.63
C ALA A 49 -0.13 20.16 -1.58
N ARG A 50 0.94 19.38 -1.38
CA ARG A 50 2.02 19.69 -0.44
C ARG A 50 3.35 19.87 -1.15
N GLU A 51 4.18 20.79 -0.68
CA GLU A 51 5.48 21.14 -1.24
C GLU A 51 6.42 19.92 -1.38
N GLN A 52 6.34 18.95 -0.46
CA GLN A 52 7.15 17.74 -0.47
C GLN A 52 6.85 16.80 -1.64
N HIS A 53 5.72 16.99 -2.32
CA HIS A 53 5.26 16.13 -3.42
C HIS A 53 5.40 14.63 -3.08
N GLY A 54 4.86 14.23 -1.93
CA GLY A 54 4.84 12.83 -1.49
C GLY A 54 3.92 11.96 -2.33
N SER A 55 3.81 10.69 -1.98
CA SER A 55 2.92 9.74 -2.64
C SER A 55 2.14 8.90 -1.62
N TRP A 56 1.15 8.16 -2.07
CA TRP A 56 0.43 7.15 -1.29
C TRP A 56 0.66 5.73 -1.81
N ILE A 57 1.18 5.58 -3.02
CA ILE A 57 1.52 4.31 -3.65
C ILE A 57 2.65 4.52 -4.66
N GLY A 58 3.54 3.57 -4.76
CA GLY A 58 4.57 3.55 -5.79
C GLY A 58 5.38 2.26 -5.78
N ILE A 59 6.02 2.01 -6.92
CA ILE A 59 6.93 0.90 -7.12
C ILE A 59 8.15 1.37 -7.89
N THR A 60 9.32 0.81 -7.60
CA THR A 60 10.56 1.14 -8.33
C THR A 60 10.98 0.01 -9.27
N ARG A 61 11.84 0.34 -10.24
CA ARG A 61 12.51 -0.68 -11.08
C ARG A 61 13.37 -1.63 -10.25
N THR A 62 13.85 -1.21 -9.08
CA THR A 62 14.61 -2.03 -8.14
C THR A 62 13.73 -2.82 -7.15
N GLY A 63 12.42 -2.88 -7.39
CA GLY A 63 11.47 -3.71 -6.64
C GLY A 63 10.95 -3.13 -5.33
N ARG A 64 11.25 -1.86 -4.97
CA ARG A 64 10.65 -1.26 -3.77
C ARG A 64 9.19 -0.96 -4.04
N LEU A 65 8.32 -1.42 -3.16
CA LEU A 65 6.87 -1.18 -3.22
C LEU A 65 6.40 -0.60 -1.89
N ALA A 66 5.64 0.49 -1.96
CA ALA A 66 5.03 1.08 -0.77
C ALA A 66 3.61 1.56 -1.06
N VAL A 67 2.72 1.36 -0.07
CA VAL A 67 1.35 1.88 -0.07
C VAL A 67 1.03 2.42 1.32
N LEU A 68 0.51 3.63 1.39
CA LEU A 68 0.17 4.30 2.63
C LEU A 68 -1.32 4.68 2.63
N LEU A 69 -1.98 4.34 3.74
CA LEU A 69 -3.35 4.73 4.04
C LEU A 69 -3.35 5.61 5.29
N ASN A 70 -4.14 6.68 5.25
CA ASN A 70 -4.36 7.50 6.43
C ASN A 70 -5.10 6.68 7.49
N TYR A 71 -4.69 6.78 8.74
CA TYR A 71 -5.50 6.27 9.85
C TYR A 71 -6.65 7.24 10.13
N ARG A 72 -7.84 6.71 10.41
CA ARG A 72 -9.00 7.52 10.78
C ARG A 72 -8.92 7.89 12.25
N GLU A 73 -8.63 9.14 12.53
CA GLU A 73 -8.60 9.66 13.89
C GLU A 73 -10.02 9.85 14.44
N THR A 74 -10.16 9.68 15.75
CA THR A 74 -11.43 9.96 16.46
C THR A 74 -11.59 11.44 16.74
N LYS A 75 -10.49 12.18 16.82
CA LYS A 75 -10.47 13.63 17.03
C LYS A 75 -9.91 14.33 15.79
N PRO A 76 -10.57 15.39 15.30
CA PRO A 76 -10.10 16.14 14.13
C PRO A 76 -8.68 16.70 14.27
N ASP A 77 -8.33 17.19 15.44
CA ASP A 77 -7.03 17.83 15.72
C ASP A 77 -5.84 16.88 15.55
N ASP A 78 -6.06 15.59 15.75
CA ASP A 78 -5.00 14.56 15.61
C ASP A 78 -4.68 14.26 14.12
N THR A 79 -5.50 14.75 13.21
CA THR A 79 -5.40 14.46 11.77
C THR A 79 -4.38 15.34 11.07
N ILE A 80 -4.17 16.56 11.58
CA ILE A 80 -3.33 17.58 10.94
C ILE A 80 -1.91 17.48 11.49
N SER A 81 -0.96 17.29 10.60
CA SER A 81 0.47 17.25 10.90
C SER A 81 1.21 18.21 9.98
N LEU A 82 2.26 18.84 10.50
CA LEU A 82 3.17 19.67 9.72
C LEU A 82 3.82 18.87 8.57
N LEU A 83 4.11 17.58 8.80
CA LEU A 83 4.71 16.70 7.82
C LEU A 83 3.65 15.91 7.06
N SER A 84 3.78 15.84 5.75
CA SER A 84 2.94 15.00 4.91
C SER A 84 3.27 13.52 5.14
N ARG A 85 2.25 12.70 5.43
CA ARG A 85 2.41 11.23 5.53
C ARG A 85 3.03 10.64 4.26
N GLY A 86 2.69 11.20 3.10
CA GLY A 86 3.22 10.75 1.80
C GLY A 86 4.73 10.91 1.62
N ILE A 87 5.40 11.66 2.52
CA ILE A 87 6.87 11.74 2.51
C ILE A 87 7.51 10.40 2.89
N LEU A 88 6.85 9.60 3.74
CA LEU A 88 7.33 8.27 4.12
C LEU A 88 7.41 7.34 2.90
N VAL A 89 6.36 7.33 2.08
CA VAL A 89 6.35 6.56 0.82
C VAL A 89 7.48 7.04 -0.10
N LYS A 90 7.57 8.35 -0.34
CA LYS A 90 8.65 8.92 -1.15
C LYS A 90 10.02 8.51 -0.62
N HIS A 91 10.26 8.65 0.69
CA HIS A 91 11.53 8.32 1.31
C HIS A 91 11.87 6.82 1.20
N PHE A 92 10.90 5.93 1.36
CA PHE A 92 11.12 4.49 1.15
C PHE A 92 11.49 4.18 -0.30
N LEU A 93 10.73 4.71 -1.26
CA LEU A 93 10.93 4.43 -2.67
C LEU A 93 12.27 4.98 -3.22
N THR A 94 12.73 6.12 -2.68
CA THR A 94 14.01 6.75 -3.09
C THR A 94 15.18 6.38 -2.17
N SER A 95 14.95 5.50 -1.17
CA SER A 95 15.98 5.06 -0.24
C SER A 95 16.99 4.13 -0.90
N ARG A 96 18.22 4.13 -0.37
CA ARG A 96 19.29 3.19 -0.72
C ARG A 96 19.49 2.08 0.32
N CYS A 97 18.61 1.97 1.31
CA CYS A 97 18.69 0.88 2.28
C CYS A 97 18.62 -0.48 1.59
N THR A 98 19.39 -1.44 2.05
CA THR A 98 19.48 -2.76 1.42
C THR A 98 18.32 -3.68 1.80
N SER A 99 17.62 -3.39 2.91
CA SER A 99 16.45 -4.14 3.37
C SER A 99 15.33 -3.23 3.87
N THR A 100 14.11 -3.77 3.90
CA THR A 100 12.94 -3.10 4.48
C THR A 100 13.14 -2.84 5.97
N GLN A 101 13.73 -3.80 6.70
CA GLN A 101 14.01 -3.66 8.13
C GLN A 101 14.96 -2.48 8.39
N GLN A 102 16.08 -2.42 7.68
CA GLN A 102 17.04 -1.32 7.82
C GLN A 102 16.38 0.04 7.58
N TRP A 103 15.49 0.13 6.58
CA TRP A 103 14.79 1.37 6.32
C TRP A 103 13.85 1.75 7.47
N ILE A 104 13.11 0.79 8.05
CA ILE A 104 12.19 1.02 9.18
C ILE A 104 12.96 1.51 10.41
N GLU A 105 14.04 0.84 10.76
CA GLU A 105 14.92 1.24 11.88
C GLU A 105 15.41 2.67 11.68
N ASN A 106 15.94 2.99 10.50
CA ASN A 106 16.36 4.35 10.16
C ASN A 106 15.22 5.37 10.22
N ALA A 107 14.02 5.01 9.77
CA ALA A 107 12.86 5.91 9.78
C ALA A 107 12.39 6.21 11.21
N ILE A 108 12.45 5.22 12.11
CA ILE A 108 12.09 5.39 13.53
C ILE A 108 13.14 6.25 14.25
N GLU A 109 14.43 5.93 14.08
CA GLU A 109 15.52 6.64 14.74
C GLU A 109 15.64 8.11 14.31
N ASN A 110 15.37 8.40 13.03
CA ASN A 110 15.52 9.73 12.46
C ASN A 110 14.23 10.54 12.37
N ALA A 111 13.14 10.07 12.97
CA ALA A 111 11.86 10.77 12.95
C ALA A 111 11.83 12.09 13.76
N GLY A 112 12.95 12.46 14.40
CA GLY A 112 13.08 13.69 15.18
C GLY A 112 12.37 13.65 16.54
N PRO A 113 12.30 14.79 17.24
CA PRO A 113 11.56 14.89 18.51
C PRO A 113 10.09 14.52 18.30
N GLY A 114 9.60 13.53 19.06
CA GLY A 114 8.24 13.00 18.91
C GLY A 114 8.14 11.78 17.95
N GLY A 115 9.21 11.41 17.27
CA GLY A 115 9.24 10.21 16.43
C GLY A 115 8.20 10.25 15.31
N LEU A 116 7.76 9.08 14.86
CA LEU A 116 6.70 8.94 13.85
C LEU A 116 5.34 9.46 14.36
N SER A 117 5.16 9.68 15.66
CA SER A 117 3.93 10.28 16.23
C SER A 117 3.73 11.74 15.83
N SER A 118 4.79 12.46 15.41
CA SER A 118 4.70 13.81 14.86
C SER A 118 4.06 13.87 13.47
N VAL A 119 3.92 12.73 12.81
CA VAL A 119 3.19 12.57 11.55
C VAL A 119 1.75 12.20 11.86
N GLY A 120 0.77 12.71 11.12
CA GLY A 120 -0.63 12.30 11.26
C GLY A 120 -0.77 10.77 11.15
N GLY A 121 -1.84 10.20 11.74
CA GLY A 121 -2.05 8.75 11.80
C GLY A 121 -2.00 8.07 10.43
N PHE A 122 -1.28 6.95 10.34
CA PHE A 122 -1.12 6.19 9.10
C PHE A 122 -0.91 4.69 9.35
N SER A 123 -1.17 3.91 8.30
CA SER A 123 -0.68 2.55 8.12
C SER A 123 -0.01 2.47 6.76
N MET A 124 1.25 2.03 6.71
CA MET A 124 2.04 1.90 5.49
C MET A 124 2.49 0.46 5.30
N VAL A 125 2.13 -0.13 4.17
CA VAL A 125 2.70 -1.40 3.71
C VAL A 125 3.92 -1.10 2.86
N CYS A 126 5.05 -1.70 3.17
CA CYS A 126 6.27 -1.53 2.37
C CYS A 126 7.12 -2.79 2.35
N GLY A 127 7.86 -2.96 1.26
CA GLY A 127 8.75 -4.11 1.08
C GLY A 127 9.56 -3.99 -0.20
N ILE A 128 10.57 -4.85 -0.31
CA ILE A 128 11.41 -4.96 -1.49
C ILE A 128 11.10 -6.28 -2.17
N LEU A 129 10.65 -6.23 -3.41
CA LEU A 129 10.36 -7.39 -4.24
C LEU A 129 11.70 -7.93 -4.77
N ARG A 130 12.14 -9.04 -4.21
CA ARG A 130 13.34 -9.78 -4.64
C ARG A 130 13.12 -11.26 -4.45
N ARG A 131 13.73 -12.09 -5.29
CA ARG A 131 13.89 -13.50 -4.99
C ARG A 131 14.92 -13.69 -3.88
N ASN A 132 14.57 -14.44 -2.85
CA ASN A 132 15.49 -14.73 -1.75
C ASN A 132 16.29 -15.99 -2.06
N HIS A 133 17.54 -15.82 -2.49
CA HIS A 133 18.46 -16.91 -2.82
C HIS A 133 19.18 -17.53 -1.61
N GLU A 134 19.00 -17.04 -0.40
CA GLU A 134 19.77 -17.48 0.77
C GLU A 134 19.57 -18.95 1.15
N ASN A 135 18.49 -19.59 0.77
CA ASN A 135 18.25 -20.99 1.08
C ASN A 135 19.01 -21.98 0.17
N ARG A 136 19.61 -21.54 -0.94
CA ARG A 136 20.46 -22.43 -1.78
C ARG A 136 21.81 -22.73 -1.14
N ARG A 137 22.34 -21.84 -0.26
CA ARG A 137 23.68 -22.04 0.34
C ARG A 137 23.66 -22.88 1.61
N LYS A 138 22.54 -23.01 2.33
CA LYS A 138 22.47 -23.81 3.55
C LYS A 138 22.29 -25.30 3.32
N SER A 139 21.91 -25.76 2.14
CA SER A 139 21.81 -27.19 1.83
C SER A 139 23.13 -27.83 1.37
N TYR A 140 24.21 -27.05 1.22
CA TYR A 140 25.50 -27.54 0.69
C TYR A 140 26.65 -27.59 1.71
N CYS A 141 26.43 -27.25 2.96
CA CYS A 141 27.46 -27.28 4.00
C CYS A 141 26.98 -28.05 5.23
N ASP A 142 26.75 -29.34 5.07
CA ASP A 142 26.88 -30.30 6.19
C ASP A 142 27.07 -31.74 5.63
N GLU A 143 28.26 -32.01 5.13
CA GLU A 143 28.74 -33.34 4.96
C GLU A 143 29.44 -33.79 6.26
N SER A 144 28.66 -34.26 7.23
CA SER A 144 29.12 -35.28 8.19
C SER A 144 27.95 -35.68 9.08
N THR A 145 27.29 -36.75 8.78
CA THR A 145 26.99 -37.87 9.67
C THR A 145 25.86 -38.75 9.10
N ASP A 146 26.24 -39.96 8.90
CA ASP A 146 25.47 -41.17 8.60
C ASP A 146 24.25 -41.29 9.54
N TYR A 147 23.03 -41.43 8.97
CA TYR A 147 21.98 -42.36 9.38
C TYR A 147 20.76 -42.26 8.46
N ARG A 148 20.38 -43.41 7.92
CA ARG A 148 19.22 -43.72 7.10
C ARG A 148 17.97 -42.92 7.45
N GLN A 149 17.61 -41.93 6.64
CA GLN A 149 16.24 -41.41 6.56
C GLN A 149 15.77 -41.45 5.10
N LYS A 150 14.55 -41.97 4.93
CA LYS A 150 13.86 -42.10 3.66
C LYS A 150 13.93 -40.75 2.92
N GLU A 151 14.31 -40.81 1.65
CA GLU A 151 14.24 -39.72 0.70
C GLU A 151 12.81 -39.18 0.65
N ILE A 152 12.60 -38.05 1.31
CA ILE A 152 11.47 -37.17 0.99
C ILE A 152 11.90 -36.47 -0.30
N PRO A 153 11.09 -36.53 -1.39
CA PRO A 153 11.45 -35.86 -2.63
C PRO A 153 11.75 -34.41 -2.30
N ALA A 154 12.89 -33.90 -2.71
CA ALA A 154 13.26 -32.49 -2.58
C ALA A 154 12.14 -31.65 -3.19
N GLU A 155 11.36 -31.00 -2.35
CA GLU A 155 10.38 -30.01 -2.81
C GLU A 155 11.14 -28.97 -3.62
N VAL A 156 10.72 -28.80 -4.87
CA VAL A 156 11.22 -27.79 -5.80
C VAL A 156 11.31 -26.46 -5.04
N GLY A 157 12.51 -25.90 -4.98
CA GLY A 157 12.91 -24.83 -4.07
C GLY A 157 11.89 -23.69 -3.99
N ASN A 158 11.39 -23.46 -2.79
CA ASN A 158 10.54 -22.34 -2.45
C ASN A 158 11.37 -21.05 -2.53
N GLU A 159 11.35 -20.40 -3.69
CA GLU A 159 11.90 -19.05 -3.87
C GLU A 159 11.01 -18.08 -3.08
N ARG A 160 11.55 -17.49 -2.03
CA ARG A 160 10.80 -16.58 -1.14
C ARG A 160 11.08 -15.15 -1.53
N LEU A 161 10.03 -14.35 -1.66
CA LEU A 161 10.16 -12.89 -1.70
C LEU A 161 10.59 -12.39 -0.31
N GLU A 162 11.22 -11.20 -0.24
CA GLU A 162 11.47 -10.56 1.06
C GLU A 162 10.15 -10.24 1.79
N THR A 163 10.21 -10.24 3.10
CA THR A 163 9.05 -9.96 3.96
C THR A 163 8.60 -8.51 3.82
N PHE A 164 7.31 -8.32 3.62
CA PHE A 164 6.69 -6.99 3.68
C PHE A 164 6.39 -6.61 5.13
N ALA A 165 6.46 -5.32 5.42
CA ALA A 165 6.11 -4.77 6.71
C ALA A 165 4.86 -3.90 6.63
N ILE A 166 4.07 -3.89 7.70
CA ILE A 166 3.10 -2.85 7.99
C ILE A 166 3.66 -1.98 9.10
N LEU A 167 3.93 -0.73 8.79
CA LEU A 167 4.36 0.28 9.73
C LEU A 167 3.17 1.18 10.06
N THR A 168 2.87 1.38 11.36
CA THR A 168 1.82 2.30 11.82
C THR A 168 2.31 3.09 13.03
N ASN A 169 1.83 4.33 13.17
CA ASN A 169 2.11 5.17 14.33
C ASN A 169 0.91 5.26 15.30
N ARG A 170 -0.05 4.33 15.21
CA ARG A 170 -1.26 4.27 16.06
C ARG A 170 -1.43 2.92 16.75
N SER A 171 -0.38 2.09 16.79
CA SER A 171 -0.41 0.84 17.54
C SER A 171 -0.27 1.10 19.05
N THR A 172 -1.02 0.32 19.85
CA THR A 172 -0.92 0.33 21.31
C THR A 172 0.22 -0.53 21.84
N SER A 173 0.78 -1.44 21.03
CA SER A 173 1.94 -2.23 21.40
C SER A 173 3.21 -1.44 21.10
N LEU A 174 3.85 -1.01 22.15
CA LEU A 174 4.87 0.02 22.20
C LEU A 174 6.24 -0.36 21.65
N VAL A 175 6.43 -1.55 21.09
CA VAL A 175 7.77 -1.89 20.72
C VAL A 175 8.11 -1.46 19.31
N ASP A 176 7.26 -1.13 18.39
CA ASP A 176 7.72 -0.60 17.09
C ASP A 176 6.63 -0.18 16.12
N GLY A 177 5.34 -0.38 16.41
CA GLY A 177 4.28 -0.09 15.45
C GLY A 177 4.45 -0.89 14.14
N THR A 178 5.32 -1.90 14.14
CA THR A 178 5.68 -2.68 12.97
C THR A 178 5.10 -4.09 13.10
N SER A 179 4.29 -4.47 12.13
CA SER A 179 3.83 -5.85 11.98
C SER A 179 4.43 -6.42 10.70
N TRP A 180 5.14 -7.53 10.82
CA TRP A 180 5.66 -8.24 9.64
C TRP A 180 4.55 -9.09 9.06
N ILE A 181 4.18 -8.82 7.83
CA ILE A 181 3.23 -9.60 7.06
C ILE A 181 3.97 -10.28 5.93
N PHE A 182 3.84 -11.56 5.97
CA PHE A 182 4.32 -12.58 5.04
C PHE A 182 5.82 -12.72 4.82
N SER A 183 6.17 -13.94 4.99
CA SER A 183 7.08 -14.62 4.10
C SER A 183 6.23 -15.19 2.97
N PRO A 184 6.42 -14.83 1.71
CA PRO A 184 5.71 -15.44 0.59
C PRO A 184 6.26 -16.86 0.33
N SER A 185 6.07 -17.74 1.27
CA SER A 185 6.70 -19.06 1.28
C SER A 185 5.80 -20.18 0.78
N HIS A 186 4.62 -19.84 0.30
CA HIS A 186 3.72 -20.83 -0.26
C HIS A 186 3.18 -20.34 -1.59
N LEU A 187 4.05 -20.38 -2.62
CA LEU A 187 3.52 -20.62 -3.96
C LEU A 187 2.63 -21.84 -3.82
N VAL A 188 1.35 -21.63 -3.96
CA VAL A 188 0.38 -22.70 -4.10
C VAL A 188 0.78 -23.44 -5.37
N ASN A 189 1.68 -24.44 -5.22
CA ASN A 189 1.91 -25.36 -6.31
C ASN A 189 0.58 -26.10 -6.47
N PRO A 190 -0.17 -25.89 -7.54
CA PRO A 190 -1.46 -26.51 -7.72
C PRO A 190 -1.29 -27.99 -8.03
N THR A 191 -0.94 -28.76 -7.03
CA THR A 191 -1.25 -30.20 -7.09
C THR A 191 -2.75 -30.33 -6.83
N ILE A 192 -3.52 -29.60 -7.68
CA ILE A 192 -4.99 -29.44 -7.63
C ILE A 192 -5.72 -30.77 -7.93
N LYS A 193 -5.00 -31.87 -8.06
CA LYS A 193 -5.63 -33.13 -8.49
C LYS A 193 -6.69 -33.69 -7.54
N HIS A 194 -6.83 -33.16 -6.31
CA HIS A 194 -7.76 -33.66 -5.30
C HIS A 194 -8.38 -32.64 -4.36
N GLU A 195 -8.17 -31.34 -4.57
CA GLU A 195 -8.75 -30.30 -3.71
C GLU A 195 -10.01 -29.71 -4.34
N ASP A 196 -11.08 -29.54 -3.57
CA ASP A 196 -12.29 -28.88 -4.04
C ASP A 196 -12.09 -27.37 -4.15
N THR A 197 -13.00 -26.70 -4.84
CA THR A 197 -12.95 -25.25 -5.07
C THR A 197 -12.91 -24.44 -3.76
N GLU A 198 -13.61 -24.88 -2.73
CA GLU A 198 -13.65 -24.19 -1.44
C GLU A 198 -12.32 -24.35 -0.67
N GLY A 199 -11.69 -25.50 -0.74
CA GLY A 199 -10.36 -25.74 -0.18
C GLY A 199 -9.30 -24.82 -0.83
N ILE A 200 -9.30 -24.72 -2.17
CA ILE A 200 -8.42 -23.81 -2.91
C ILE A 200 -8.65 -22.36 -2.46
N LYS A 201 -9.90 -21.91 -2.39
CA LYS A 201 -10.26 -20.58 -1.98
C LYS A 201 -9.82 -20.27 -0.55
N THR A 202 -10.04 -21.20 0.38
CA THR A 202 -9.64 -21.06 1.79
C THR A 202 -8.13 -20.87 1.91
N ARG A 203 -7.34 -21.63 1.17
CA ARG A 203 -5.89 -21.52 1.14
C ARG A 203 -5.44 -20.16 0.57
N ILE A 204 -6.02 -19.72 -0.55
CA ILE A 204 -5.73 -18.41 -1.12
C ILE A 204 -6.09 -17.31 -0.13
N ARG A 205 -7.24 -17.44 0.54
CA ARG A 205 -7.71 -16.46 1.52
C ARG A 205 -6.74 -16.30 2.70
N ALA A 206 -6.11 -17.38 3.15
CA ALA A 206 -5.11 -17.35 4.22
C ALA A 206 -3.88 -16.50 3.88
N HIS A 207 -3.59 -16.31 2.60
CA HIS A 207 -2.49 -15.48 2.09
C HIS A 207 -2.99 -14.22 1.34
N THR A 208 -4.19 -13.78 1.69
CA THR A 208 -4.78 -12.55 1.17
C THR A 208 -5.00 -11.57 2.31
N TYR A 209 -4.43 -10.40 2.20
CA TYR A 209 -4.32 -9.39 3.23
C TYR A 209 -5.02 -8.11 2.80
N GLY A 210 -5.49 -7.34 3.76
CA GLY A 210 -6.11 -6.06 3.46
C GLY A 210 -5.93 -5.05 4.58
N ILE A 211 -5.93 -3.79 4.21
CA ILE A 211 -5.85 -2.65 5.11
C ILE A 211 -6.77 -1.54 4.61
N SER A 212 -7.35 -0.80 5.53
CA SER A 212 -8.09 0.43 5.25
C SER A 212 -7.62 1.54 6.19
N ASN A 213 -8.50 2.48 6.51
CA ASN A 213 -8.17 3.61 7.39
C ASN A 213 -8.25 3.23 8.90
N SER A 214 -7.90 2.00 9.23
CA SER A 214 -7.88 1.42 10.57
C SER A 214 -6.54 0.72 10.83
N LEU A 215 -6.39 0.14 12.02
CA LEU A 215 -5.27 -0.76 12.29
C LEU A 215 -5.42 -2.08 11.51
N TYR A 216 -4.31 -2.68 11.16
CA TYR A 216 -4.30 -4.01 10.55
C TYR A 216 -4.92 -5.07 11.49
N THR A 217 -4.73 -4.92 12.80
CA THR A 217 -5.27 -5.80 13.85
C THR A 217 -6.75 -5.57 14.15
N ASP A 218 -7.33 -4.46 13.65
CA ASP A 218 -8.74 -4.11 13.79
C ASP A 218 -9.29 -3.64 12.43
N PRO A 219 -9.40 -4.56 11.45
CA PRO A 219 -9.79 -4.21 10.08
C PRO A 219 -11.28 -3.90 9.98
N TRP A 220 -11.60 -2.92 9.14
CA TRP A 220 -12.98 -2.60 8.83
C TRP A 220 -13.68 -3.72 8.03
N PRO A 221 -15.03 -3.85 8.10
CA PRO A 221 -15.78 -4.91 7.42
C PRO A 221 -15.48 -5.03 5.92
N LYS A 222 -15.30 -3.91 5.20
CA LYS A 222 -14.94 -3.90 3.78
C LYS A 222 -13.61 -4.61 3.48
N VAL A 223 -12.69 -4.65 4.45
CA VAL A 223 -11.40 -5.33 4.28
C VAL A 223 -11.60 -6.84 4.20
N HIS A 224 -12.40 -7.42 5.13
CA HIS A 224 -12.73 -8.83 5.09
C HIS A 224 -13.42 -9.20 3.78
N LYS A 225 -14.46 -8.43 3.41
CA LYS A 225 -15.19 -8.62 2.16
C LYS A 225 -14.28 -8.53 0.94
N GLY A 226 -13.39 -7.53 0.88
CA GLY A 226 -12.44 -7.36 -0.21
C GLY A 226 -11.47 -8.53 -0.33
N CYS A 227 -10.94 -9.03 0.80
CA CYS A 227 -10.06 -10.20 0.81
C CYS A 227 -10.78 -11.47 0.32
N ASP A 228 -12.04 -11.68 0.70
CA ASP A 228 -12.85 -12.82 0.26
C ASP A 228 -13.14 -12.76 -1.25
N LEU A 229 -13.42 -11.57 -1.78
CA LEU A 229 -13.63 -11.34 -3.20
C LEU A 229 -12.33 -11.54 -4.00
N LEU A 230 -11.20 -11.04 -3.50
CA LEU A 230 -9.90 -11.24 -4.14
C LEU A 230 -9.51 -12.72 -4.16
N ALA A 231 -9.70 -13.44 -3.05
CA ALA A 231 -9.48 -14.89 -3.01
C ALA A 231 -10.37 -15.63 -4.00
N SER A 232 -11.64 -15.23 -4.14
CA SER A 232 -12.57 -15.81 -5.10
C SER A 232 -12.14 -15.53 -6.55
N ALA A 233 -11.73 -14.30 -6.86
CA ALA A 233 -11.27 -13.93 -8.20
C ALA A 233 -10.02 -14.73 -8.61
N ILE A 234 -9.05 -14.87 -7.69
CA ILE A 234 -7.85 -15.69 -7.90
C ILE A 234 -8.22 -17.16 -8.09
N THR A 235 -9.12 -17.70 -7.26
CA THR A 235 -9.60 -19.09 -7.40
C THR A 235 -10.21 -19.33 -8.78
N ASN A 236 -11.07 -18.42 -9.22
CA ASN A 236 -11.73 -18.53 -10.52
C ASN A 236 -10.73 -18.45 -11.67
N ASP A 237 -9.73 -17.57 -11.59
CA ASP A 237 -8.67 -17.47 -12.60
C ASP A 237 -7.84 -18.77 -12.68
N ILE A 238 -7.43 -19.33 -11.53
CA ILE A 238 -6.69 -20.59 -11.46
C ILE A 238 -7.50 -21.75 -12.09
N LEU A 239 -8.78 -21.86 -11.78
CA LEU A 239 -9.65 -22.89 -12.30
C LEU A 239 -9.92 -22.72 -13.80
N ALA A 240 -10.01 -21.48 -14.27
CA ALA A 240 -10.24 -21.15 -15.68
C ALA A 240 -8.99 -21.30 -16.56
N GLN A 241 -7.79 -21.28 -16.00
CA GLN A 241 -6.51 -21.46 -16.73
C GLN A 241 -6.34 -22.86 -17.37
N ALA A 242 -7.23 -23.81 -17.07
CA ALA A 242 -7.37 -25.02 -17.87
C ALA A 242 -7.85 -24.75 -19.32
N SER A 243 -8.38 -23.57 -19.60
CA SER A 243 -8.75 -23.03 -20.92
C SER A 243 -8.14 -21.64 -21.03
N GLU A 244 -7.19 -21.41 -21.94
CA GLU A 244 -6.47 -20.13 -22.20
C GLU A 244 -7.24 -18.85 -21.76
N VAL A 245 -7.12 -18.46 -20.47
CA VAL A 245 -7.75 -17.23 -19.97
C VAL A 245 -6.82 -16.05 -20.23
N ASP A 246 -7.37 -15.04 -20.87
CA ASP A 246 -6.73 -13.79 -21.18
C ASP A 246 -6.41 -12.99 -19.87
N THR A 247 -5.17 -12.57 -19.72
CA THR A 247 -4.70 -11.74 -18.60
C THR A 247 -5.54 -10.47 -18.43
N ASP A 248 -6.02 -9.87 -19.52
CA ASP A 248 -6.84 -8.66 -19.46
C ASP A 248 -8.20 -8.96 -18.82
N SER A 249 -8.78 -10.13 -19.05
CA SER A 249 -10.02 -10.57 -18.38
C SER A 249 -9.84 -10.72 -16.88
N PHE A 250 -8.71 -11.27 -16.45
CA PHE A 250 -8.38 -11.35 -15.02
C PHE A 250 -8.23 -9.95 -14.41
N ILE A 251 -7.48 -9.04 -15.03
CA ILE A 251 -7.33 -7.65 -14.60
C ILE A 251 -8.69 -6.96 -14.46
N GLU A 252 -9.59 -7.14 -15.41
CA GLU A 252 -10.94 -6.58 -15.33
C GLU A 252 -11.73 -7.14 -14.14
N SER A 253 -11.55 -8.43 -13.82
CA SER A 253 -12.17 -9.02 -12.63
C SER A 253 -11.68 -8.39 -11.33
N LEU A 254 -10.40 -8.02 -11.26
CA LEU A 254 -9.81 -7.32 -10.12
C LEU A 254 -10.35 -5.88 -10.00
N PHE A 255 -10.50 -5.16 -11.10
CA PHE A 255 -11.13 -3.83 -11.09
C PHE A 255 -12.60 -3.87 -10.68
N LYS A 256 -13.35 -4.93 -11.00
CA LYS A 256 -14.73 -5.11 -10.52
C LYS A 256 -14.82 -5.16 -9.00
N ILE A 257 -13.83 -5.73 -8.31
CA ILE A 257 -13.76 -5.72 -6.84
C ILE A 257 -13.65 -4.27 -6.33
N LEU A 258 -12.80 -3.46 -6.97
CA LEU A 258 -12.59 -2.06 -6.61
C LEU A 258 -13.80 -1.15 -6.91
N LEU A 259 -14.75 -1.60 -7.73
CA LEU A 259 -15.99 -0.89 -8.06
C LEU A 259 -17.18 -1.30 -7.17
N LEU A 260 -16.98 -2.19 -6.20
CA LEU A 260 -18.07 -2.67 -5.35
C LEU A 260 -18.60 -1.55 -4.44
N ASP A 261 -19.81 -1.12 -4.74
CA ASP A 261 -20.55 -0.10 -3.99
C ASP A 261 -21.62 -0.78 -3.12
N ASP A 262 -21.43 -0.71 -1.81
CA ASP A 262 -22.37 -1.19 -0.81
C ASP A 262 -23.05 -0.03 -0.04
N MET A 263 -22.91 1.22 -0.56
CA MET A 263 -23.52 2.38 0.09
C MET A 263 -25.04 2.36 -0.04
N PRO A 264 -25.78 2.48 1.08
CA PRO A 264 -27.22 2.69 0.99
C PRO A 264 -27.51 3.99 0.23
N SER A 265 -28.39 3.93 -0.79
CA SER A 265 -28.64 5.05 -1.71
C SER A 265 -29.03 6.37 -1.04
N LYS A 266 -29.62 6.32 0.15
CA LYS A 266 -30.04 7.50 0.91
C LYS A 266 -28.98 8.04 1.87
N ILE A 267 -27.95 7.26 2.17
CA ILE A 267 -27.01 7.61 3.24
C ILE A 267 -26.17 8.83 2.89
N LEU A 268 -25.83 9.02 1.61
CA LEU A 268 -25.02 10.17 1.15
C LEU A 268 -25.76 11.51 1.28
N SER A 269 -27.06 11.48 1.54
CA SER A 269 -27.90 12.65 1.83
C SER A 269 -28.23 12.78 3.30
N SER A 270 -27.66 11.93 4.17
CA SER A 270 -27.87 12.04 5.61
C SER A 270 -27.32 13.34 6.16
N PRO A 271 -28.06 14.04 7.04
CA PRO A 271 -27.56 15.20 7.74
C PRO A 271 -26.55 14.83 8.84
N ASP A 272 -26.48 13.56 9.25
CA ASP A 272 -25.52 13.08 10.25
C ASP A 272 -24.24 12.57 9.60
N PRO A 273 -23.12 13.26 9.78
CA PRO A 273 -21.82 12.83 9.27
C PRO A 273 -21.39 11.43 9.74
N ASN A 274 -21.78 11.04 10.96
CA ASN A 274 -21.37 9.75 11.52
C ASN A 274 -22.02 8.58 10.76
N GLU A 275 -23.27 8.71 10.34
CA GLU A 275 -23.93 7.69 9.52
C GLU A 275 -23.22 7.47 8.17
N ILE A 276 -22.79 8.57 7.54
CA ILE A 276 -22.01 8.49 6.30
C ILE A 276 -20.70 7.78 6.55
N PHE A 277 -19.96 8.16 7.61
CA PHE A 277 -18.70 7.53 7.96
C PHE A 277 -18.83 6.06 8.29
N ASP A 278 -19.84 5.66 9.03
CA ASP A 278 -20.07 4.25 9.34
C ASP A 278 -20.32 3.45 8.05
N SER A 279 -21.06 4.01 7.12
CA SER A 279 -21.29 3.39 5.82
C SER A 279 -20.00 3.26 4.98
N LEU A 280 -19.09 4.24 5.03
CA LEU A 280 -17.79 4.19 4.35
C LEU A 280 -16.88 3.06 4.86
N ARG A 281 -17.13 2.51 6.05
CA ARG A 281 -16.41 1.35 6.59
C ARG A 281 -16.82 0.04 5.92
N HIS A 282 -17.95 0.03 5.23
CA HIS A 282 -18.54 -1.16 4.62
C HIS A 282 -18.36 -1.21 3.10
N THR A 283 -18.21 -0.06 2.42
CA THR A 283 -18.07 0.00 0.96
C THR A 283 -16.62 0.07 0.50
N ILE A 284 -16.28 -0.67 -0.57
CA ILE A 284 -14.97 -0.63 -1.23
C ILE A 284 -14.89 0.58 -2.16
N PHE A 285 -15.92 0.78 -2.97
CA PHE A 285 -16.05 1.95 -3.83
C PHE A 285 -16.87 3.03 -3.09
N VAL A 286 -16.37 4.25 -3.09
CA VAL A 286 -17.07 5.41 -2.53
C VAL A 286 -17.63 6.23 -3.68
N PRO A 287 -18.97 6.22 -3.90
CA PRO A 287 -19.61 7.11 -4.88
C PRO A 287 -19.29 8.57 -4.55
N VAL A 288 -19.24 9.40 -5.59
CA VAL A 288 -19.00 10.84 -5.38
C VAL A 288 -20.19 11.47 -4.66
N PHE A 289 -19.92 12.16 -3.59
CA PHE A 289 -20.92 12.91 -2.83
C PHE A 289 -20.41 14.30 -2.45
N GLN A 290 -21.35 15.20 -2.14
CA GLN A 290 -21.01 16.54 -1.68
C GLN A 290 -20.54 16.47 -0.23
N ALA A 291 -19.29 16.85 0.00
CA ALA A 291 -18.72 16.91 1.34
C ALA A 291 -19.28 18.15 2.07
N THR A 292 -20.10 17.92 3.10
CA THR A 292 -20.56 18.99 3.98
C THR A 292 -19.45 19.43 4.94
N ASN A 293 -19.52 20.68 5.44
CA ASN A 293 -18.50 21.23 6.34
C ASN A 293 -18.30 20.43 7.62
N ASP A 294 -19.32 19.68 8.05
CA ASP A 294 -19.31 18.88 9.29
C ASP A 294 -18.80 17.45 9.10
N LEU A 295 -18.89 16.92 7.89
CA LEU A 295 -18.47 15.55 7.58
C LEU A 295 -16.97 15.34 7.77
N LEU A 296 -16.20 16.38 7.59
CA LEU A 296 -14.77 16.32 7.49
C LEU A 296 -14.14 17.50 8.26
N ARG A 297 -14.57 17.68 9.52
CA ARG A 297 -13.98 18.66 10.47
C ARG A 297 -12.50 18.39 10.77
N ASP A 298 -11.80 17.79 9.85
CA ASP A 298 -10.35 17.58 9.92
C ASP A 298 -9.55 18.86 9.57
N THR A 299 -10.16 20.06 9.60
CA THR A 299 -9.48 21.19 9.01
C THR A 299 -9.91 22.55 9.56
N GLU A 300 -9.48 22.88 10.75
CA GLU A 300 -9.27 24.27 11.09
C GLU A 300 -7.78 24.61 11.01
N SER A 301 -7.51 25.80 10.51
CA SER A 301 -6.17 26.35 10.42
C SER A 301 -5.45 26.25 11.77
N VAL A 302 -4.35 25.51 11.81
CA VAL A 302 -3.41 25.63 12.93
C VAL A 302 -2.82 27.03 12.84
N SER A 303 -3.36 27.96 13.62
CA SER A 303 -2.63 29.16 14.01
C SER A 303 -1.38 28.68 14.75
N ASN A 304 -0.20 29.06 14.26
CA ASN A 304 1.06 28.83 14.96
C ASN A 304 0.90 29.14 16.45
N PRO A 305 1.09 28.18 17.35
CA PRO A 305 1.48 28.55 18.70
C PRO A 305 2.95 28.94 18.60
N ASP A 306 3.25 30.19 18.95
CA ASP A 306 4.60 30.62 19.31
C ASP A 306 5.13 29.67 20.40
N SER A 307 5.85 28.64 20.00
CA SER A 307 6.66 27.84 20.90
C SER A 307 8.07 27.83 20.36
N GLU A 308 8.88 28.70 20.95
CA GLU A 308 10.33 28.57 20.99
C GLU A 308 10.68 27.21 21.59
N ASN A 309 10.72 26.16 20.76
CA ASN A 309 11.35 24.92 21.10
C ASN A 309 12.67 24.82 20.33
N THR A 310 13.73 25.24 21.02
CA THR A 310 15.11 24.99 20.65
C THR A 310 15.32 23.50 20.36
N CYS A 311 15.51 23.20 19.10
CA CYS A 311 15.85 21.86 18.60
C CYS A 311 17.26 21.50 19.10
N VAL A 312 17.34 20.62 20.08
CA VAL A 312 18.60 19.98 20.47
C VAL A 312 18.87 18.87 19.44
N THR A 313 19.73 19.16 18.48
CA THR A 313 20.19 18.20 17.48
C THR A 313 21.19 17.22 18.11
N SER A 314 20.75 16.02 18.46
CA SER A 314 21.65 14.90 18.64
C SER A 314 22.07 14.39 17.25
N LYS A 315 23.32 14.68 16.87
CA LYS A 315 23.93 14.24 15.62
C LYS A 315 24.39 12.79 15.72
N SER A 316 23.55 11.83 15.38
CA SER A 316 24.01 10.55 14.85
C SER A 316 23.85 10.60 13.34
N THR A 317 24.96 10.79 12.63
CA THR A 317 24.97 10.81 11.17
C THR A 317 25.06 9.34 10.70
N LEU A 318 23.92 8.73 10.40
CA LEU A 318 23.90 7.44 9.71
C LEU A 318 24.35 7.65 8.25
N THR A 319 25.22 6.77 7.77
CA THR A 319 25.75 6.82 6.42
C THR A 319 25.20 5.63 5.61
N ASP A 320 24.98 5.84 4.31
CA ASP A 320 24.68 4.77 3.36
C ASP A 320 25.92 3.86 3.14
N VAL A 321 25.76 2.84 2.29
CA VAL A 321 26.84 1.90 1.95
C VAL A 321 28.06 2.56 1.33
N ASP A 322 27.93 3.79 0.80
CA ASP A 322 29.00 4.61 0.22
C ASP A 322 29.58 5.62 1.23
N GLY A 323 29.16 5.57 2.51
CA GLY A 323 29.61 6.50 3.55
C GLY A 323 28.98 7.90 3.48
N ARG A 324 27.93 8.11 2.69
CA ARG A 324 27.26 9.39 2.56
C ARG A 324 26.19 9.55 3.62
N PRO A 325 26.00 10.75 4.20
CA PRO A 325 24.95 11.00 5.18
C PRO A 325 23.57 10.67 4.61
N ILE A 326 22.83 9.78 5.26
CA ILE A 326 21.41 9.56 4.94
C ILE A 326 20.66 10.77 5.45
N LYS A 327 20.13 11.60 4.54
CA LYS A 327 19.23 12.70 4.93
C LYS A 327 17.96 12.10 5.50
N SER A 328 17.61 12.46 6.73
CA SER A 328 16.32 12.08 7.33
C SER A 328 15.18 12.61 6.47
N ALA A 329 14.13 11.79 6.27
CA ALA A 329 12.88 12.21 5.63
C ALA A 329 12.25 13.43 6.33
N PHE A 330 12.65 13.67 7.56
CA PHE A 330 12.09 14.69 8.47
C PHE A 330 13.03 15.88 8.69
N SER A 331 14.18 15.95 7.98
CA SER A 331 15.23 16.93 8.23
C SER A 331 14.89 18.37 7.79
N GLU A 332 13.89 18.56 6.96
CA GLU A 332 13.49 19.87 6.47
C GLU A 332 12.00 20.10 6.79
N PRO A 333 11.67 20.92 7.80
CA PRO A 333 10.28 21.34 8.01
C PRO A 333 9.78 22.12 6.77
N PRO A 334 8.48 22.03 6.46
CA PRO A 334 7.92 22.78 5.34
C PRO A 334 8.15 24.27 5.53
N THR A 335 8.56 24.95 4.46
CA THR A 335 8.86 26.38 4.48
C THR A 335 7.60 27.27 4.56
N LYS A 336 6.44 26.68 4.28
CA LYS A 336 5.14 27.37 4.30
C LYS A 336 4.11 26.59 5.13
N PRO A 337 3.24 27.30 5.88
CA PRO A 337 2.11 26.65 6.54
C PRO A 337 1.22 25.97 5.49
N TYR A 338 0.82 24.74 5.79
CA TYR A 338 -0.08 24.00 4.91
C TYR A 338 -1.50 24.53 5.07
N THR A 339 -2.07 25.02 3.98
CA THR A 339 -3.50 25.29 3.90
C THR A 339 -4.21 24.08 3.34
N PHE A 340 -5.11 23.50 4.11
CA PHE A 340 -5.91 22.38 3.66
C PHE A 340 -6.84 22.82 2.51
N ILE A 341 -6.81 22.10 1.40
CA ILE A 341 -7.68 22.36 0.26
C ILE A 341 -8.95 21.53 0.45
N LYS A 342 -10.01 22.16 0.98
CA LYS A 342 -11.36 21.57 0.98
C LYS A 342 -11.88 21.50 -0.44
N GLY A 343 -12.34 20.31 -0.84
CA GLY A 343 -13.09 20.11 -2.05
C GLY A 343 -14.60 20.16 -1.79
N LYS A 344 -15.36 20.42 -2.83
CA LYS A 344 -16.82 20.35 -2.78
C LYS A 344 -17.28 18.88 -2.79
N TYR A 345 -16.54 18.00 -3.46
CA TYR A 345 -16.90 16.60 -3.67
C TYR A 345 -15.79 15.67 -3.19
N TYR A 346 -16.22 14.54 -2.63
CA TYR A 346 -15.37 13.46 -2.14
C TYR A 346 -15.82 12.13 -2.73
N GLY A 347 -14.90 11.22 -3.02
CA GLY A 347 -15.21 9.88 -3.51
C GLY A 347 -13.97 9.10 -3.94
N THR A 348 -14.16 7.91 -4.48
CA THR A 348 -13.07 7.11 -5.06
C THR A 348 -12.55 7.79 -6.31
N ARG A 349 -11.34 8.32 -6.23
CA ARG A 349 -10.74 9.12 -7.29
C ARG A 349 -9.88 8.30 -8.23
N THR A 350 -9.09 7.38 -7.71
CA THR A 350 -8.22 6.51 -8.50
C THR A 350 -8.28 5.07 -8.00
N GLN A 351 -8.15 4.15 -8.95
CA GLN A 351 -8.03 2.73 -8.72
C GLN A 351 -6.70 2.25 -9.27
N THR A 352 -5.99 1.42 -8.53
CA THR A 352 -4.68 0.87 -8.95
C THR A 352 -4.69 -0.63 -8.80
N VAL A 353 -4.22 -1.33 -9.84
CA VAL A 353 -3.91 -2.76 -9.82
C VAL A 353 -2.45 -2.94 -10.18
N VAL A 354 -1.73 -3.71 -9.37
CA VAL A 354 -0.34 -4.10 -9.64
C VAL A 354 -0.25 -5.61 -9.63
N LEU A 355 0.30 -6.16 -10.71
CA LEU A 355 0.64 -7.58 -10.82
C LEU A 355 2.15 -7.71 -10.99
N VAL A 356 2.75 -8.65 -10.29
CA VAL A 356 4.16 -9.03 -10.49
C VAL A 356 4.19 -10.50 -10.83
N SER A 357 4.80 -10.85 -11.96
CA SER A 357 4.92 -12.25 -12.39
C SER A 357 6.09 -12.97 -11.71
N ASN A 358 6.14 -14.29 -11.85
CA ASN A 358 7.25 -15.10 -11.35
C ASN A 358 8.62 -14.72 -11.97
N GLU A 359 8.59 -14.11 -13.16
CA GLU A 359 9.77 -13.61 -13.88
C GLU A 359 10.15 -12.18 -13.46
N GLY A 360 9.42 -11.58 -12.51
CA GLY A 360 9.65 -10.20 -12.07
C GLY A 360 9.05 -9.15 -13.00
N HIS A 361 8.21 -9.56 -13.96
CA HIS A 361 7.52 -8.62 -14.84
C HIS A 361 6.38 -7.92 -14.09
N VAL A 362 6.44 -6.60 -14.01
CA VAL A 362 5.46 -5.73 -13.35
C VAL A 362 4.45 -5.23 -14.37
N GLN A 363 3.16 -5.33 -14.03
CA GLN A 363 2.09 -4.59 -14.68
C GLN A 363 1.47 -3.65 -13.64
N TYR A 364 1.63 -2.36 -13.83
CA TYR A 364 1.02 -1.31 -13.01
C TYR A 364 -0.07 -0.63 -13.83
N ILE A 365 -1.33 -0.71 -13.35
CA ILE A 365 -2.48 -0.17 -14.06
C ILE A 365 -3.23 0.80 -13.13
N GLU A 366 -3.35 2.06 -13.54
CA GLU A 366 -4.11 3.09 -12.83
C GLU A 366 -5.31 3.54 -13.66
N ARG A 367 -6.49 3.56 -13.03
CA ARG A 367 -7.71 4.16 -13.56
C ARG A 367 -8.01 5.43 -12.79
N THR A 368 -8.01 6.57 -13.46
CA THR A 368 -8.46 7.84 -12.90
C THR A 368 -9.94 8.00 -13.18
N LEU A 369 -10.78 7.95 -12.14
CA LEU A 369 -12.23 8.03 -12.25
C LEU A 369 -12.70 9.49 -12.29
N HIS A 370 -12.03 10.36 -11.52
CA HIS A 370 -12.36 11.78 -11.42
C HIS A 370 -11.09 12.64 -11.42
N GLU A 371 -11.06 13.67 -12.26
CA GLU A 371 -9.94 14.60 -12.38
C GLU A 371 -10.25 16.00 -11.83
N ARG A 372 -11.52 16.35 -11.78
CA ARG A 372 -12.00 17.68 -11.42
C ARG A 372 -13.03 17.58 -10.30
N ASP A 373 -13.23 18.68 -9.59
CA ASP A 373 -14.27 18.84 -8.56
C ASP A 373 -15.67 19.02 -9.20
N ASP A 374 -16.09 18.02 -9.96
CA ASP A 374 -17.22 18.08 -10.89
C ASP A 374 -17.92 16.71 -10.89
N ILE A 375 -19.25 16.71 -10.64
CA ILE A 375 -20.09 15.51 -10.66
C ILE A 375 -20.52 15.14 -12.08
N GLU A 376 -20.58 16.10 -13.00
CA GLU A 376 -21.17 15.92 -14.34
C GLU A 376 -20.29 15.06 -15.25
N HIS A 377 -19.01 14.89 -14.90
CA HIS A 377 -18.12 13.99 -15.61
C HIS A 377 -18.44 12.54 -15.24
N LYS A 378 -19.17 11.86 -16.17
CA LYS A 378 -19.31 10.40 -16.13
C LYS A 378 -17.95 9.76 -15.96
N MET A 379 -17.90 8.68 -15.15
CA MET A 379 -16.72 7.82 -15.05
C MET A 379 -16.19 7.49 -16.45
N GLU A 380 -15.20 8.25 -16.90
CA GLU A 380 -14.55 7.98 -18.16
C GLU A 380 -13.57 6.83 -17.97
N THR A 381 -13.97 5.62 -18.36
CA THR A 381 -13.08 4.45 -18.43
C THR A 381 -11.89 4.67 -19.38
N SER A 382 -11.90 5.76 -20.15
CA SER A 382 -10.86 6.12 -21.12
C SER A 382 -9.53 6.57 -20.52
N LYS A 383 -9.44 6.80 -19.20
CA LYS A 383 -8.24 7.33 -18.55
C LYS A 383 -7.43 6.26 -17.81
N THR A 384 -7.37 5.06 -18.38
CA THR A 384 -6.50 3.99 -17.90
C THR A 384 -5.07 4.23 -18.38
N ARG A 385 -4.11 4.17 -17.45
CA ARG A 385 -2.68 4.16 -17.73
C ARG A 385 -2.13 2.78 -17.37
N LYS A 386 -1.39 2.18 -18.28
CA LYS A 386 -0.74 0.87 -18.09
C LYS A 386 0.75 1.04 -18.29
N PHE A 387 1.53 0.59 -17.32
CA PHE A 387 2.99 0.56 -17.36
C PHE A 387 3.45 -0.87 -17.18
N THR A 388 4.48 -1.26 -17.91
CA THR A 388 5.10 -2.57 -17.79
C THR A 388 6.61 -2.41 -17.75
N PHE A 389 7.27 -3.15 -16.87
CA PHE A 389 8.73 -3.20 -16.76
C PHE A 389 9.15 -4.44 -15.97
N ASP A 390 10.41 -4.81 -16.06
CA ASP A 390 10.99 -5.90 -15.30
C ASP A 390 11.73 -5.35 -14.09
N ILE A 391 11.65 -6.05 -12.95
CA ILE A 391 12.38 -5.68 -11.74
C ILE A 391 13.86 -6.02 -11.95
N GLU A 392 14.70 -5.02 -11.77
CA GLU A 392 16.16 -5.17 -11.88
C GLU A 392 16.70 -6.05 -10.75
N GLY A 393 17.53 -7.04 -11.10
CA GLY A 393 18.10 -7.97 -10.13
C GLY A 393 17.09 -8.94 -9.54
N TRP A 394 16.06 -9.29 -10.29
CA TRP A 394 15.07 -10.30 -9.91
C TRP A 394 15.61 -11.73 -9.95
N ASP A 395 16.65 -12.00 -10.74
CA ASP A 395 17.24 -13.34 -11.01
C ASP A 395 17.91 -13.99 -9.78
#